data_509db401463fb7b9c3724e9663710bff
#
_entry.id   509db401463fb7b9c3724e9663710bff
#
_cell.length_a   1.000
_cell.length_b   1.000
_cell.length_c   1.000
_cell.angle_alpha   90.00
_cell.angle_beta   90.00
_cell.angle_gamma   90.00
#
_symmetry.space_group_name_H-M   'P 1'
#
loop_
_entity.id
_entity.type
_entity.pdbx_description
1 polymer ?
#
loop_
_entity_poly.entity_id
_entity_poly.type
_entity_poly.pdbx_seq_one_letter_code
_entity_poly.pdbx_strand_id
1 'polypeptide(L)'
;EMCIRDRSNIDGYIRPNKLINDPKTALIGNPVTGKPSFVFIYAYEADGCSISGEGTIDANGHAFVARKDQYYVTGDFYPRPTVMYVEKSNHISFRDFTVIDAPFWTLHPAGCDDVLIDKIRILNDLDVANSDGIDPDHCSNVRILGCHVTCADDCICLKASKGNSEYGPCENIIIDGCTLISTSAAIKIGTEGVGDFKNVIVSNCIISRSNRGL
;
A
#
# COMPACT_ATOMS: atom_id res chain seq x y z
N GLU A 1 13.33 0.31 -21.02
CA GLU A 1 12.48 0.86 -19.93
C GLU A 1 11.02 0.52 -20.23
N MET A 2 10.36 -0.16 -19.31
CA MET A 2 8.96 -0.55 -19.50
C MET A 2 8.09 0.30 -18.57
N CYS A 3 7.09 0.97 -19.14
CA CYS A 3 6.07 1.67 -18.39
C CYS A 3 4.76 0.91 -18.56
N ILE A 4 4.13 0.53 -17.46
CA ILE A 4 2.80 -0.05 -17.44
C ILE A 4 1.87 1.01 -16.89
N ARG A 5 0.88 1.41 -17.67
CA ARG A 5 -0.15 2.35 -17.24
C ARG A 5 -1.45 1.63 -16.95
N ASP A 6 -2.01 1.95 -15.80
CA ASP A 6 -3.30 1.43 -15.38
C ASP A 6 -4.48 1.99 -16.20
N ARG A 7 -5.61 1.35 -16.10
CA ARG A 7 -6.84 1.73 -16.81
C ARG A 7 -7.51 2.90 -16.10
N SER A 8 -8.28 3.66 -16.86
CA SER A 8 -9.16 4.71 -16.31
C SER A 8 -10.58 4.22 -15.96
N ASN A 9 -10.80 2.92 -16.04
CA ASN A 9 -12.11 2.29 -15.86
C ASN A 9 -11.96 1.05 -14.95
N ILE A 10 -12.82 0.96 -13.95
CA ILE A 10 -12.78 -0.09 -12.92
C ILE A 10 -13.24 -1.47 -13.40
N ASP A 11 -13.95 -1.56 -14.51
CA ASP A 11 -14.58 -2.81 -14.97
C ASP A 11 -13.58 -3.94 -15.30
N GLY A 12 -12.31 -3.59 -15.48
CA GLY A 12 -11.26 -4.55 -15.75
C GLY A 12 -10.39 -4.93 -14.56
N TYR A 13 -10.71 -4.44 -13.36
CA TYR A 13 -9.91 -4.73 -12.17
C TYR A 13 -10.29 -6.04 -11.51
N ILE A 14 -9.28 -6.65 -10.88
CA ILE A 14 -9.46 -7.88 -10.13
C ILE A 14 -10.21 -7.59 -8.84
N ARG A 15 -11.19 -8.41 -8.50
CA ARG A 15 -11.89 -8.38 -7.22
C ARG A 15 -11.43 -9.55 -6.36
N PRO A 16 -10.49 -9.35 -5.43
CA PRO A 16 -9.90 -10.44 -4.63
C PRO A 16 -10.91 -11.17 -3.78
N ASN A 17 -11.97 -10.50 -3.35
CA ASN A 17 -12.94 -11.08 -2.43
C ASN A 17 -14.35 -11.14 -2.99
N LYS A 18 -14.86 -12.35 -3.19
CA LYS A 18 -16.27 -12.61 -3.39
C LYS A 18 -17.14 -12.28 -2.16
N LEU A 19 -16.51 -11.94 -1.03
CA LEU A 19 -17.20 -11.72 0.26
C LEU A 19 -17.62 -10.28 0.49
N ILE A 20 -17.14 -9.32 -0.29
CA ILE A 20 -17.61 -7.93 -0.21
C ILE A 20 -18.79 -7.77 -1.17
N ASN A 21 -19.92 -8.38 -0.80
CA ASN A 21 -21.17 -8.21 -1.52
C ASN A 21 -21.94 -6.95 -1.14
N ASP A 22 -21.42 -6.10 -0.26
CA ASP A 22 -22.04 -4.83 0.09
C ASP A 22 -21.57 -3.73 -0.88
N PRO A 23 -22.45 -3.21 -1.75
CA PRO A 23 -22.10 -2.13 -2.67
C PRO A 23 -21.57 -0.88 -1.98
N LYS A 24 -21.94 -0.64 -0.73
CA LYS A 24 -21.47 0.52 0.04
C LYS A 24 -20.05 0.34 0.57
N THR A 25 -19.68 -0.85 0.96
CA THR A 25 -18.29 -1.16 1.37
C THR A 25 -17.38 -1.41 0.19
N ALA A 26 -17.92 -1.93 -0.91
CA ALA A 26 -17.19 -2.06 -2.17
C ALA A 26 -16.72 -0.70 -2.72
N LEU A 27 -17.45 0.36 -2.38
CA LEU A 27 -17.20 1.69 -2.93
C LEU A 27 -16.01 2.42 -2.28
N ILE A 28 -15.55 2.07 -1.07
CA ILE A 28 -14.56 2.87 -0.34
C ILE A 28 -13.18 2.20 -0.29
N GLY A 29 -12.99 1.01 -0.92
CA GLY A 29 -11.85 0.18 -0.55
C GLY A 29 -11.85 0.14 0.97
N ASN A 30 -12.46 -0.81 1.62
CA ASN A 30 -12.83 -0.67 3.02
C ASN A 30 -11.58 -0.59 3.93
N PRO A 31 -11.07 0.59 4.30
CA PRO A 31 -9.90 0.69 5.15
C PRO A 31 -10.12 -0.01 6.50
N VAL A 32 -11.35 -0.09 6.95
CA VAL A 32 -11.70 -0.74 8.21
C VAL A 32 -11.49 -2.26 8.18
N THR A 33 -11.68 -2.89 7.04
CA THR A 33 -11.44 -4.33 6.89
C THR A 33 -10.03 -4.65 6.42
N GLY A 34 -9.32 -3.72 5.81
CA GLY A 34 -8.01 -3.95 5.20
C GLY A 34 -8.04 -4.77 3.91
N LYS A 35 -9.20 -5.26 3.49
CA LYS A 35 -9.33 -6.03 2.25
C LYS A 35 -9.79 -5.12 1.11
N PRO A 36 -9.00 -5.00 0.02
CA PRO A 36 -9.36 -4.14 -1.09
C PRO A 36 -10.54 -4.69 -1.88
N SER A 37 -11.39 -3.78 -2.37
CA SER A 37 -12.52 -4.15 -3.23
C SER A 37 -12.09 -4.38 -4.69
N PHE A 38 -11.07 -3.66 -5.13
CA PHE A 38 -10.49 -3.73 -6.47
C PHE A 38 -8.99 -3.61 -6.38
N VAL A 39 -8.30 -4.36 -7.23
CA VAL A 39 -6.84 -4.41 -7.27
C VAL A 39 -6.36 -4.39 -8.71
N PHE A 40 -5.28 -3.68 -8.98
CA PHE A 40 -4.65 -3.70 -10.29
C PHE A 40 -3.74 -4.91 -10.45
N ILE A 41 -2.83 -5.15 -9.50
CA ILE A 41 -1.95 -6.33 -9.48
C ILE A 41 -2.27 -7.16 -8.24
N TYR A 42 -2.75 -8.38 -8.42
CA TYR A 42 -3.14 -9.26 -7.34
C TYR A 42 -2.41 -10.59 -7.39
N ALA A 43 -1.90 -11.02 -6.24
CA ALA A 43 -1.38 -12.37 -6.03
C ALA A 43 -1.95 -12.97 -4.74
N TYR A 44 -2.32 -14.23 -4.79
CA TYR A 44 -2.86 -14.97 -3.65
C TYR A 44 -2.25 -16.37 -3.63
N GLU A 45 -1.77 -16.81 -2.46
CA GLU A 45 -1.07 -18.09 -2.31
C GLU A 45 0.03 -18.29 -3.37
N ALA A 46 0.80 -17.21 -3.61
CA ALA A 46 1.81 -17.12 -4.66
C ALA A 46 3.22 -17.11 -4.07
N ASP A 47 3.60 -18.16 -3.38
CA ASP A 47 4.91 -18.27 -2.75
C ASP A 47 6.06 -18.07 -3.77
N GLY A 48 7.08 -17.32 -3.38
CA GLY A 48 8.24 -17.02 -4.20
C GLY A 48 7.98 -15.99 -5.31
N CYS A 49 6.81 -15.33 -5.33
CA CYS A 49 6.52 -14.33 -6.35
C CYS A 49 7.39 -13.07 -6.16
N SER A 50 7.69 -12.42 -7.27
CA SER A 50 8.48 -11.19 -7.25
C SER A 50 8.10 -10.22 -8.36
N ILE A 51 8.27 -8.93 -8.09
CA ILE A 51 8.27 -7.87 -9.09
C ILE A 51 9.61 -7.15 -8.98
N SER A 52 10.35 -7.09 -10.07
CA SER A 52 11.66 -6.44 -10.08
C SER A 52 11.98 -5.78 -11.42
N GLY A 53 12.91 -4.82 -11.40
CA GLY A 53 13.40 -4.12 -12.58
C GLY A 53 13.19 -2.61 -12.51
N GLU A 54 13.81 -1.88 -13.42
CA GLU A 54 13.86 -0.40 -13.39
C GLU A 54 12.64 0.27 -14.06
N GLY A 55 11.58 -0.48 -14.35
CA GLY A 55 10.37 0.03 -14.99
C GLY A 55 9.50 0.89 -14.09
N THR A 56 8.49 1.50 -14.68
CA THR A 56 7.50 2.32 -13.98
C THR A 56 6.10 1.72 -14.14
N ILE A 57 5.38 1.63 -13.04
CA ILE A 57 3.96 1.32 -12.98
C ILE A 57 3.22 2.64 -12.74
N ASP A 58 2.50 3.13 -13.74
CA ASP A 58 1.61 4.30 -13.63
C ASP A 58 0.20 3.80 -13.28
N ALA A 59 -0.20 4.02 -12.03
CA ALA A 59 -1.50 3.57 -11.54
C ALA A 59 -2.66 4.48 -11.96
N ASN A 60 -2.36 5.59 -12.65
CA ASN A 60 -3.34 6.51 -13.25
C ASN A 60 -4.42 6.98 -12.26
N GLY A 61 -4.00 7.29 -11.03
CA GLY A 61 -4.88 7.64 -9.91
C GLY A 61 -5.78 8.83 -10.19
N HIS A 62 -5.29 9.81 -10.97
CA HIS A 62 -6.06 10.97 -11.36
C HIS A 62 -7.34 10.63 -12.14
N ALA A 63 -7.41 9.47 -12.79
CA ALA A 63 -8.63 9.00 -13.45
C ALA A 63 -9.74 8.61 -12.45
N PHE A 64 -9.39 8.41 -11.18
CA PHE A 64 -10.29 8.02 -10.10
C PHE A 64 -10.57 9.15 -9.11
N VAL A 65 -10.12 10.37 -9.40
CA VAL A 65 -10.30 11.54 -8.54
C VAL A 65 -11.39 12.42 -9.10
N ALA A 66 -12.48 12.61 -8.35
CA ALA A 66 -13.62 13.40 -8.80
C ALA A 66 -13.44 14.91 -8.56
N ARG A 67 -12.75 15.29 -7.47
CA ARG A 67 -12.63 16.68 -7.07
C ARG A 67 -11.41 16.91 -6.19
N LYS A 68 -10.86 18.12 -6.25
CA LYS A 68 -9.72 18.56 -5.43
C LYS A 68 -10.15 19.69 -4.51
N ASP A 69 -9.95 19.50 -3.20
CA ASP A 69 -10.07 20.55 -2.18
C ASP A 69 -8.72 21.21 -1.90
N GLN A 70 -8.71 22.23 -1.04
CA GLN A 70 -7.52 23.03 -0.74
C GLN A 70 -6.34 22.17 -0.23
N TYR A 71 -6.60 21.12 0.54
CA TYR A 71 -5.58 20.28 1.19
C TYR A 71 -5.72 18.80 0.86
N TYR A 72 -6.74 18.44 0.10
CA TYR A 72 -7.16 17.07 0.00
C TYR A 72 -7.88 16.82 -1.29
N VAL A 73 -7.60 15.71 -1.91
CA VAL A 73 -8.48 15.19 -2.93
C VAL A 73 -9.57 14.42 -2.23
N THR A 74 -10.77 14.99 -2.18
CA THR A 74 -11.96 14.29 -1.75
C THR A 74 -12.71 13.84 -2.98
N GLY A 75 -13.24 12.66 -2.96
CA GLY A 75 -13.97 12.17 -4.10
C GLY A 75 -15.21 11.41 -3.69
N ASP A 76 -16.31 11.72 -4.38
CA ASP A 76 -17.48 10.87 -4.43
C ASP A 76 -17.30 9.80 -5.49
N PHE A 77 -16.07 9.55 -5.88
CA PHE A 77 -15.78 8.61 -6.93
C PHE A 77 -15.38 7.28 -6.34
N TYR A 78 -15.88 6.35 -6.96
CA TYR A 78 -15.72 4.97 -6.63
C TYR A 78 -15.76 4.10 -7.87
N PRO A 79 -15.08 2.99 -7.70
CA PRO A 79 -14.14 2.58 -6.68
C PRO A 79 -12.73 3.05 -6.98
N ARG A 80 -11.88 3.18 -5.95
CA ARG A 80 -10.45 3.43 -6.08
C ARG A 80 -9.71 2.10 -5.88
N PRO A 81 -8.97 1.58 -6.85
CA PRO A 81 -8.25 0.33 -6.69
C PRO A 81 -7.00 0.48 -5.83
N THR A 82 -6.70 -0.54 -5.03
CA THR A 82 -5.35 -0.77 -4.52
C THR A 82 -4.43 -1.14 -5.68
N VAL A 83 -3.22 -0.60 -5.72
CA VAL A 83 -2.35 -0.86 -6.87
C VAL A 83 -1.81 -2.28 -6.84
N MET A 84 -1.20 -2.68 -5.75
CA MET A 84 -0.68 -4.04 -5.58
C MET A 84 -1.16 -4.64 -4.27
N TYR A 85 -1.83 -5.77 -4.34
CA TYR A 85 -2.25 -6.54 -3.18
C TYR A 85 -1.74 -7.97 -3.30
N VAL A 86 -0.90 -8.37 -2.34
CA VAL A 86 -0.37 -9.72 -2.27
C VAL A 86 -0.83 -10.34 -0.96
N GLU A 87 -1.55 -11.43 -1.05
CA GLU A 87 -2.21 -12.03 0.10
C GLU A 87 -1.74 -13.47 0.32
N LYS A 88 -1.48 -13.84 1.58
CA LYS A 88 -1.18 -15.20 2.02
C LYS A 88 -0.07 -15.86 1.20
N SER A 89 1.06 -15.16 1.06
CA SER A 89 2.19 -15.60 0.22
C SER A 89 3.50 -15.46 0.97
N ASN A 90 4.40 -16.41 0.80
CA ASN A 90 5.69 -16.44 1.48
C ASN A 90 6.84 -16.20 0.49
N HIS A 91 7.99 -15.69 1.01
CA HIS A 91 9.20 -15.45 0.22
C HIS A 91 8.96 -14.52 -0.97
N ILE A 92 8.28 -13.40 -0.74
CA ILE A 92 7.93 -12.44 -1.80
C ILE A 92 8.92 -11.28 -1.84
N SER A 93 9.15 -10.73 -3.04
CA SER A 93 10.03 -9.57 -3.15
C SER A 93 9.58 -8.54 -4.19
N PHE A 94 9.83 -7.26 -3.85
CA PHE A 94 9.57 -6.08 -4.69
C PHE A 94 10.85 -5.27 -4.77
N ARG A 95 11.41 -5.08 -5.98
CA ARG A 95 12.73 -4.47 -6.12
C ARG A 95 12.86 -3.53 -7.31
N ASP A 96 13.54 -2.40 -7.07
CA ASP A 96 14.14 -1.50 -8.08
C ASP A 96 13.16 -0.78 -9.02
N PHE A 97 11.85 -0.95 -8.91
CA PHE A 97 10.87 -0.30 -9.77
C PHE A 97 10.28 0.97 -9.14
N THR A 98 9.58 1.72 -9.98
CA THR A 98 8.85 2.94 -9.57
C THR A 98 7.35 2.72 -9.72
N VAL A 99 6.56 3.20 -8.74
CA VAL A 99 5.10 3.33 -8.84
C VAL A 99 4.75 4.81 -8.77
N ILE A 100 3.86 5.26 -9.62
CA ILE A 100 3.38 6.64 -9.62
C ILE A 100 1.86 6.69 -9.63
N ASP A 101 1.34 7.79 -9.09
CA ASP A 101 -0.07 8.18 -9.21
C ASP A 101 -1.05 7.10 -8.73
N ALA A 102 -0.86 6.61 -7.52
CA ALA A 102 -1.77 5.62 -6.92
C ALA A 102 -3.10 6.27 -6.53
N PRO A 103 -4.24 5.68 -6.90
CA PRO A 103 -5.56 6.17 -6.50
C PRO A 103 -5.93 5.85 -5.05
N PHE A 104 -5.28 4.88 -4.45
CA PHE A 104 -5.50 4.35 -3.10
C PHE A 104 -4.20 3.70 -2.60
N TRP A 105 -4.22 2.83 -1.60
CA TRP A 105 -3.04 2.14 -1.08
C TRP A 105 -2.19 1.53 -2.19
N THR A 106 -0.89 1.77 -2.13
CA THR A 106 -0.02 1.41 -3.25
C THR A 106 0.47 -0.03 -3.18
N LEU A 107 1.20 -0.39 -2.14
CA LEU A 107 1.75 -1.74 -1.95
C LEU A 107 1.26 -2.32 -0.63
N HIS A 108 0.37 -3.29 -0.71
CA HIS A 108 -0.31 -3.89 0.42
C HIS A 108 -0.10 -5.41 0.47
N PRO A 109 0.99 -5.90 1.05
CA PRO A 109 1.10 -7.31 1.40
C PRO A 109 0.27 -7.61 2.65
N ALA A 110 -0.50 -8.70 2.64
CA ALA A 110 -1.35 -9.11 3.73
C ALA A 110 -1.19 -10.60 4.07
N GLY A 111 -0.92 -10.91 5.34
CA GLY A 111 -0.71 -12.29 5.78
C GLY A 111 0.48 -12.96 5.10
N CYS A 112 1.51 -12.20 4.78
CA CYS A 112 2.71 -12.67 4.10
C CYS A 112 3.87 -12.87 5.08
N ASP A 113 4.71 -13.85 4.80
CA ASP A 113 5.94 -14.12 5.56
C ASP A 113 7.18 -14.03 4.65
N ASP A 114 8.32 -13.57 5.22
CA ASP A 114 9.56 -13.30 4.50
C ASP A 114 9.35 -12.37 3.28
N VAL A 115 9.04 -11.12 3.59
CA VAL A 115 8.76 -10.07 2.61
C VAL A 115 9.96 -9.15 2.47
N LEU A 116 10.47 -9.00 1.26
CA LEU A 116 11.53 -8.04 0.94
C LEU A 116 10.99 -6.94 0.01
N ILE A 117 11.13 -5.69 0.48
CA ILE A 117 10.82 -4.48 -0.29
C ILE A 117 12.10 -3.65 -0.34
N ASP A 118 12.76 -3.62 -1.48
CA ASP A 118 14.11 -3.07 -1.61
C ASP A 118 14.19 -2.05 -2.76
N LYS A 119 14.61 -0.83 -2.44
CA LYS A 119 14.86 0.27 -3.38
C LYS A 119 13.71 0.60 -4.34
N ILE A 120 12.49 0.34 -3.95
CA ILE A 120 11.35 0.80 -4.74
C ILE A 120 11.12 2.30 -4.52
N ARG A 121 10.56 2.94 -5.52
CA ARG A 121 10.15 4.35 -5.48
C ARG A 121 8.64 4.42 -5.62
N ILE A 122 7.98 5.05 -4.66
CA ILE A 122 6.56 5.36 -4.72
C ILE A 122 6.43 6.88 -4.75
N LEU A 123 5.88 7.43 -5.83
CA LEU A 123 5.78 8.85 -6.07
C LEU A 123 4.33 9.22 -6.38
N ASN A 124 3.52 9.22 -5.35
CA ASN A 124 2.10 9.56 -5.43
C ASN A 124 1.88 11.07 -5.31
N ASP A 125 0.75 11.55 -5.80
CA ASP A 125 0.31 12.92 -5.60
C ASP A 125 0.07 13.19 -4.10
N LEU A 126 0.58 14.31 -3.61
CA LEU A 126 0.46 14.73 -2.20
C LEU A 126 -0.95 15.21 -1.80
N ASP A 127 -1.87 15.25 -2.73
CA ASP A 127 -3.25 15.67 -2.51
C ASP A 127 -4.28 14.51 -2.63
N VAL A 128 -3.84 13.31 -3.03
CA VAL A 128 -4.75 12.15 -3.18
C VAL A 128 -4.89 11.41 -1.86
N ALA A 129 -6.04 11.53 -1.24
CA ALA A 129 -6.34 10.87 0.05
C ALA A 129 -6.17 9.34 -0.02
N ASN A 130 -5.63 8.76 1.06
CA ASN A 130 -5.40 7.33 1.21
C ASN A 130 -4.46 6.75 0.12
N SER A 131 -3.51 7.54 -0.38
CA SER A 131 -2.48 7.05 -1.29
C SER A 131 -1.26 6.54 -0.54
N ASP A 132 -1.50 5.77 0.52
CA ASP A 132 -0.46 5.15 1.36
C ASP A 132 0.60 4.46 0.50
N GLY A 133 1.83 4.46 0.97
CA GLY A 133 2.94 3.88 0.22
C GLY A 133 3.04 2.37 0.38
N ILE A 134 3.39 1.91 1.57
CA ILE A 134 3.67 0.50 1.87
C ILE A 134 2.93 0.11 3.14
N ASP A 135 2.03 -0.85 3.03
CA ASP A 135 1.13 -1.28 4.10
C ASP A 135 1.27 -2.77 4.43
N PRO A 136 2.31 -3.20 5.16
CA PRO A 136 2.38 -4.58 5.64
C PRO A 136 1.25 -4.83 6.64
N ASP A 137 0.35 -5.75 6.32
CA ASP A 137 -0.84 -6.06 7.10
C ASP A 137 -0.80 -7.51 7.59
N HIS A 138 -0.71 -7.72 8.90
CA HIS A 138 -0.53 -9.06 9.47
C HIS A 138 0.63 -9.85 8.83
N CYS A 139 1.71 -9.15 8.47
CA CYS A 139 2.89 -9.75 7.87
C CYS A 139 3.96 -10.05 8.92
N SER A 140 4.80 -11.05 8.66
CA SER A 140 5.96 -11.38 9.48
C SER A 140 7.26 -11.36 8.67
N ASN A 141 8.39 -11.10 9.36
CA ASN A 141 9.73 -11.11 8.77
C ASN A 141 9.85 -10.17 7.55
N VAL A 142 9.42 -8.91 7.72
CA VAL A 142 9.40 -7.90 6.65
C VAL A 142 10.65 -7.05 6.68
N ARG A 143 11.25 -6.82 5.53
CA ARG A 143 12.37 -5.89 5.33
C ARG A 143 12.02 -4.85 4.29
N ILE A 144 12.00 -3.57 4.68
CA ILE A 144 11.77 -2.41 3.82
C ILE A 144 13.05 -1.60 3.81
N LEU A 145 13.80 -1.67 2.72
CA LEU A 145 15.18 -1.20 2.65
C LEU A 145 15.37 -0.17 1.54
N GLY A 146 15.95 0.99 1.86
CA GLY A 146 16.38 1.98 0.89
C GLY A 146 15.28 2.53 -0.02
N CYS A 147 14.03 2.45 0.39
CA CYS A 147 12.88 2.90 -0.40
C CYS A 147 12.74 4.43 -0.37
N HIS A 148 12.20 4.99 -1.46
CA HIS A 148 11.81 6.39 -1.52
C HIS A 148 10.30 6.49 -1.68
N VAL A 149 9.61 7.05 -0.67
CA VAL A 149 8.14 7.13 -0.68
C VAL A 149 7.70 8.58 -0.52
N THR A 150 6.88 9.03 -1.46
CA THR A 150 6.17 10.31 -1.41
C THR A 150 4.68 10.02 -1.61
N CYS A 151 3.83 10.44 -0.67
CA CYS A 151 2.38 10.17 -0.75
C CYS A 151 1.58 11.17 0.11
N ALA A 152 0.28 11.20 -0.10
CA ALA A 152 -0.62 12.07 0.66
C ALA A 152 -1.10 11.46 1.98
N ASP A 153 -0.98 10.16 2.16
CA ASP A 153 -1.27 9.49 3.42
C ASP A 153 0.02 8.86 4.00
N ASP A 154 -0.02 7.76 4.67
CA ASP A 154 1.13 7.23 5.40
C ASP A 154 2.16 6.60 4.45
N CYS A 155 3.46 6.96 4.55
CA CYS A 155 4.47 6.39 3.66
C CYS A 155 4.70 4.90 3.91
N ILE A 156 4.85 4.53 5.18
CA ILE A 156 4.95 3.13 5.61
C ILE A 156 4.02 2.96 6.81
N CYS A 157 2.99 2.15 6.65
CA CYS A 157 1.99 1.94 7.68
C CYS A 157 1.85 0.46 8.02
N LEU A 158 2.29 0.09 9.22
CA LEU A 158 2.09 -1.27 9.72
C LEU A 158 0.63 -1.45 10.12
N LYS A 159 -0.02 -2.45 9.58
CA LYS A 159 -1.44 -2.72 9.77
C LYS A 159 -1.66 -4.10 10.41
N ALA A 160 -2.74 -4.20 11.16
CA ALA A 160 -3.29 -5.45 11.69
C ALA A 160 -4.81 -5.35 11.51
N SER A 161 -5.27 -5.39 10.27
CA SER A 161 -6.64 -5.09 9.90
C SER A 161 -7.60 -6.22 10.25
N LYS A 162 -8.85 -5.86 10.53
CA LYS A 162 -9.89 -6.83 10.94
C LYS A 162 -10.14 -7.92 9.90
N GLY A 163 -10.08 -7.59 8.62
CA GLY A 163 -10.35 -8.55 7.55
C GLY A 163 -9.23 -9.56 7.32
N ASN A 164 -8.03 -9.27 7.85
CA ASN A 164 -6.84 -10.10 7.73
C ASN A 164 -6.40 -10.71 9.08
N SER A 165 -7.24 -10.58 10.12
CA SER A 165 -6.93 -11.01 11.50
C SER A 165 -6.60 -12.49 11.65
N GLU A 166 -6.97 -13.32 10.70
CA GLU A 166 -6.65 -14.75 10.66
C GLU A 166 -5.16 -15.04 10.43
N TYR A 167 -4.40 -14.05 9.92
CA TYR A 167 -2.98 -14.23 9.58
C TYR A 167 -2.02 -13.99 10.75
N GLY A 168 -2.52 -13.62 11.92
CA GLY A 168 -1.69 -13.44 13.11
C GLY A 168 -1.16 -12.03 13.31
N PRO A 169 -0.07 -11.84 14.07
CA PRO A 169 0.49 -10.53 14.35
C PRO A 169 1.20 -9.90 13.13
N CYS A 170 1.38 -8.58 13.17
CA CYS A 170 2.34 -7.89 12.31
C CYS A 170 3.68 -7.80 13.07
N GLU A 171 4.68 -8.58 12.69
CA GLU A 171 5.87 -8.74 13.54
C GLU A 171 7.20 -8.94 12.78
N ASN A 172 8.32 -8.67 13.50
CA ASN A 172 9.67 -8.79 12.97
C ASN A 172 9.90 -7.90 11.75
N ILE A 173 9.63 -6.61 11.89
CA ILE A 173 9.67 -5.62 10.81
C ILE A 173 10.94 -4.79 10.92
N ILE A 174 11.67 -4.66 9.83
CA ILE A 174 12.83 -3.76 9.71
C ILE A 174 12.53 -2.73 8.61
N ILE A 175 12.62 -1.45 8.97
CA ILE A 175 12.54 -0.31 8.06
C ILE A 175 13.88 0.42 8.15
N ASP A 176 14.68 0.39 7.10
CA ASP A 176 16.03 0.93 7.12
C ASP A 176 16.39 1.73 5.86
N GLY A 177 17.07 2.87 6.03
CA GLY A 177 17.64 3.66 4.95
C GLY A 177 16.61 4.33 4.02
N CYS A 178 15.35 4.45 4.43
CA CYS A 178 14.29 4.99 3.59
C CYS A 178 14.24 6.52 3.60
N THR A 179 13.78 7.12 2.50
CA THR A 179 13.48 8.55 2.39
C THR A 179 11.97 8.72 2.26
N LEU A 180 11.35 9.43 3.21
CA LEU A 180 9.90 9.48 3.38
C LEU A 180 9.38 10.92 3.39
N ILE A 181 8.37 11.20 2.57
CA ILE A 181 7.68 12.49 2.45
C ILE A 181 6.18 12.24 2.44
N SER A 182 5.44 12.83 3.39
CA SER A 182 3.99 12.60 3.50
C SER A 182 3.24 13.82 3.99
N THR A 183 2.06 14.07 3.47
CA THR A 183 1.14 15.05 4.07
C THR A 183 0.41 14.51 5.30
N SER A 184 0.56 13.21 5.61
CA SER A 184 0.09 12.54 6.84
C SER A 184 1.28 12.09 7.70
N ALA A 185 1.57 10.81 7.81
CA ALA A 185 2.68 10.30 8.60
C ALA A 185 3.74 9.62 7.73
N ALA A 186 5.02 9.84 8.05
CA ALA A 186 6.10 9.13 7.37
C ALA A 186 6.09 7.63 7.74
N ILE A 187 5.92 7.34 9.02
CA ILE A 187 5.77 5.96 9.53
C ILE A 187 4.59 5.94 10.48
N LYS A 188 3.80 4.88 10.44
CA LYS A 188 2.64 4.75 11.32
C LYS A 188 2.37 3.30 11.70
N ILE A 189 1.78 3.10 12.85
CA ILE A 189 1.26 1.82 13.33
C ILE A 189 -0.25 1.99 13.49
N GLY A 190 -1.02 1.25 12.69
CA GLY A 190 -2.49 1.42 12.63
C GLY A 190 -2.87 2.54 11.63
N THR A 191 -4.08 3.02 11.60
CA THR A 191 -5.28 2.87 12.48
C THR A 191 -5.83 1.44 12.55
N GLU A 192 -5.71 0.66 11.49
CA GLU A 192 -6.13 -0.72 11.42
C GLU A 192 -5.24 -1.57 12.35
N GLY A 193 -5.67 -1.73 13.60
CA GLY A 193 -4.88 -2.35 14.65
C GLY A 193 -5.73 -3.22 15.60
N VAL A 194 -6.39 -4.25 15.07
CA VAL A 194 -7.10 -5.24 15.90
C VAL A 194 -6.21 -6.38 16.37
N GLY A 195 -5.01 -6.49 15.82
CA GLY A 195 -4.00 -7.48 16.18
C GLY A 195 -2.77 -6.86 16.85
N ASP A 196 -1.80 -7.70 17.15
CA ASP A 196 -0.56 -7.32 17.80
C ASP A 196 0.48 -6.80 16.81
N PHE A 197 1.29 -5.83 17.27
CA PHE A 197 2.52 -5.38 16.60
C PHE A 197 3.72 -5.72 17.48
N LYS A 198 4.75 -6.39 16.92
CA LYS A 198 5.91 -6.85 17.69
C LYS A 198 7.20 -6.68 16.93
N ASN A 199 8.29 -6.42 17.67
CA ASN A 199 9.66 -6.44 17.14
C ASN A 199 9.82 -5.55 15.90
N VAL A 200 9.55 -4.25 16.02
CA VAL A 200 9.66 -3.27 14.94
C VAL A 200 10.94 -2.45 15.14
N ILE A 201 11.76 -2.38 14.12
CA ILE A 201 12.97 -1.55 14.08
C ILE A 201 12.84 -0.55 12.94
N VAL A 202 13.06 0.72 13.26
CA VAL A 202 13.19 1.81 12.28
C VAL A 202 14.54 2.44 12.46
N SER A 203 15.34 2.49 11.39
CA SER A 203 16.70 3.03 11.46
C SER A 203 17.12 3.75 10.16
N ASN A 204 18.05 4.70 10.31
CA ASN A 204 18.71 5.39 9.20
C ASN A 204 17.76 6.05 8.18
N CYS A 205 16.52 6.37 8.55
CA CYS A 205 15.54 6.96 7.67
C CYS A 205 15.63 8.49 7.65
N ILE A 206 15.42 9.08 6.47
CA ILE A 206 15.29 10.51 6.27
C ILE A 206 13.80 10.85 6.13
N ILE A 207 13.28 11.60 7.09
CA ILE A 207 11.90 12.08 7.08
C ILE A 207 11.93 13.59 6.85
N SER A 208 11.26 14.05 5.80
CA SER A 208 11.20 15.48 5.49
C SER A 208 9.82 15.85 4.96
N ARG A 209 9.41 17.09 5.21
CA ARG A 209 8.13 17.65 4.75
C ARG A 209 6.93 16.73 5.06
N SER A 210 7.00 16.05 6.18
CA SER A 210 5.91 15.20 6.67
C SER A 210 5.16 15.90 7.81
N ASN A 211 3.84 15.70 7.88
CA ASN A 211 3.03 16.25 8.95
C ASN A 211 3.37 15.59 10.30
N ARG A 212 3.65 14.28 10.25
CA ARG A 212 4.13 13.48 11.40
C ARG A 212 5.29 12.60 10.97
N GLY A 213 6.28 12.44 11.86
CA GLY A 213 7.41 11.53 11.63
C GLY A 213 7.04 10.09 11.97
N LEU A 214 6.37 9.91 13.11
CA LEU A 214 5.92 8.63 13.66
C LEU A 214 4.61 8.85 14.42
#